data_53419ca7f7d21576cdbc0da53070113e
#
_entry.id   53419ca7f7d21576cdbc0da53070113e
#
_cell.length_a   1.000
_cell.length_b   1.000
_cell.length_c   1.000
_cell.angle_alpha   90.00
_cell.angle_beta   90.00
_cell.angle_gamma   90.00
#
_symmetry.space_group_name_H-M   'P 1'
#
loop_
_entity.id
_entity.type
_entity.pdbx_description
1 polymer ?
#
loop_
_entity_poly.entity_id
_entity_poly.type
_entity_poly.pdbx_seq_one_letter_code
_entity_poly.pdbx_strand_id
1 'polypeptide(L)'
;RLNVPLYRIDQIERYRAASDIGDDVPPPRLHKLGGRRWGQQRDRTRAAIQEMTVELLDLYARRSVATRTPALPDTTWQRQLESSFLFEDTNDQRKATIDVKGDMERPRPMDRLLVGDVGYGKTEIAVRAAFKSVQSGRQVAVLVPTTILADQHARTFGDRFADFPINVKVMSRFQTHKEQLETLKEVAAKKVDVVIGTHRLLSPDVTFGDLGLIIIDEEHRFGVKHKERLKQLRLETDVLTLTAT
;
A
#
# COMPACT_ATOMS: atom_id res chain seq x y z
N ARG A 1 -3.83 28.79 -36.95
CA ARG A 1 -4.18 29.41 -35.65
C ARG A 1 -5.45 28.78 -35.15
N LEU A 2 -5.57 28.53 -33.86
CA LEU A 2 -6.77 28.06 -33.19
C LEU A 2 -7.35 29.26 -32.42
N ASN A 3 -8.60 29.61 -32.74
CA ASN A 3 -9.31 30.65 -32.00
C ASN A 3 -10.06 29.96 -30.86
N VAL A 4 -9.77 30.35 -29.63
CA VAL A 4 -10.46 29.84 -28.43
C VAL A 4 -11.42 30.93 -27.97
N PRO A 5 -12.72 30.63 -27.83
CA PRO A 5 -13.68 31.58 -27.26
C PRO A 5 -13.33 31.96 -25.83
N LEU A 6 -13.56 33.19 -25.45
CA LEU A 6 -13.21 33.70 -24.10
C LEU A 6 -13.82 32.91 -22.96
N TYR A 7 -15.03 32.34 -23.15
CA TYR A 7 -15.71 31.54 -22.14
C TYR A 7 -15.09 30.12 -21.94
N ARG A 8 -14.04 29.77 -22.73
CA ARG A 8 -13.27 28.54 -22.58
C ARG A 8 -11.80 28.80 -22.20
N ILE A 9 -11.49 29.95 -21.66
CA ILE A 9 -10.12 30.33 -21.30
C ILE A 9 -9.60 29.47 -20.15
N ASP A 10 -10.48 28.98 -19.29
CA ASP A 10 -10.23 28.00 -18.22
C ASP A 10 -9.74 26.65 -18.73
N GLN A 11 -9.98 26.32 -20.00
CA GLN A 11 -9.54 25.08 -20.64
C GLN A 11 -8.16 25.23 -21.33
N ILE A 12 -7.53 26.39 -21.23
CA ILE A 12 -6.21 26.67 -21.79
C ILE A 12 -5.17 26.52 -20.67
N GLU A 13 -4.31 25.55 -20.81
CA GLU A 13 -3.14 25.42 -19.93
C GLU A 13 -1.86 25.76 -20.69
N ARG A 14 -0.88 26.31 -19.96
CA ARG A 14 0.43 26.56 -20.51
C ARG A 14 1.08 25.21 -20.88
N TYR A 15 1.43 25.08 -22.17
CA TYR A 15 2.18 23.91 -22.62
C TYR A 15 3.56 23.88 -21.93
N ARG A 16 3.81 22.84 -21.15
CA ARG A 16 5.12 22.60 -20.52
C ARG A 16 6.01 21.93 -21.55
N ALA A 17 7.07 22.62 -21.97
CA ALA A 17 8.12 22.01 -22.76
C ALA A 17 8.94 21.05 -21.87
N ALA A 18 9.58 20.06 -22.48
CA ALA A 18 10.45 19.12 -21.77
C ALA A 18 11.64 19.79 -21.05
N SER A 19 12.03 21.00 -21.44
CA SER A 19 12.98 21.86 -20.73
C SER A 19 12.60 22.17 -19.27
N ASP A 20 11.32 22.03 -18.91
CA ASP A 20 10.85 22.18 -17.54
C ASP A 20 11.00 20.90 -16.69
N ILE A 21 11.50 19.79 -17.32
CA ILE A 21 11.58 18.45 -16.70
C ILE A 21 13.03 17.95 -16.58
N GLY A 22 14.01 18.67 -17.16
CA GLY A 22 15.44 18.34 -17.18
C GLY A 22 15.98 18.18 -18.61
N ASP A 23 17.25 18.46 -18.78
CA ASP A 23 17.93 18.64 -20.09
C ASP A 23 17.99 17.41 -21.02
N ASP A 24 17.64 16.20 -20.53
CA ASP A 24 17.78 14.94 -21.28
C ASP A 24 16.51 14.39 -21.93
N VAL A 25 15.36 15.04 -21.79
CA VAL A 25 14.10 14.54 -22.36
C VAL A 25 13.69 15.35 -23.58
N PRO A 26 13.57 14.71 -24.77
CA PRO A 26 13.16 15.45 -25.97
C PRO A 26 11.75 16.04 -25.79
N PRO A 27 11.52 17.26 -26.30
CA PRO A 27 10.22 17.93 -26.17
C PRO A 27 9.11 17.07 -26.78
N PRO A 28 7.94 17.00 -26.14
CA PRO A 28 6.82 16.20 -26.64
C PRO A 28 6.40 16.72 -28.03
N ARG A 29 6.15 15.80 -28.95
CA ARG A 29 5.77 16.13 -30.32
C ARG A 29 4.40 16.78 -30.36
N LEU A 30 4.31 17.99 -30.88
CA LEU A 30 3.05 18.69 -31.09
C LEU A 30 2.17 17.97 -32.12
N HIS A 31 0.87 17.90 -31.81
CA HIS A 31 -0.11 17.37 -32.76
C HIS A 31 -0.50 18.44 -33.78
N LYS A 32 -0.57 18.05 -35.06
CA LYS A 32 -1.04 18.95 -36.11
C LYS A 32 -2.56 19.16 -35.94
N LEU A 33 -2.97 20.44 -35.96
CA LEU A 33 -4.41 20.79 -35.90
C LEU A 33 -5.15 20.15 -37.09
N GLY A 34 -6.32 19.54 -36.81
CA GLY A 34 -7.09 18.81 -37.82
C GLY A 34 -6.53 17.42 -38.19
N GLY A 35 -5.41 17.00 -37.61
CA GLY A 35 -4.82 15.70 -37.84
C GLY A 35 -5.55 14.53 -37.15
N ARG A 36 -5.59 13.36 -37.79
CA ARG A 36 -6.23 12.13 -37.26
C ARG A 36 -5.53 11.56 -36.02
N ARG A 37 -4.23 11.86 -35.84
CA ARG A 37 -3.43 11.31 -34.73
C ARG A 37 -3.97 11.68 -33.34
N TRP A 38 -4.37 12.92 -33.14
CA TRP A 38 -4.95 13.38 -31.88
C TRP A 38 -6.26 12.66 -31.55
N GLY A 39 -7.16 12.53 -32.56
CA GLY A 39 -8.39 11.76 -32.40
C GLY A 39 -8.13 10.31 -31.99
N GLN A 40 -7.22 9.63 -32.69
CA GLN A 40 -6.84 8.25 -32.38
C GLN A 40 -6.22 8.10 -30.99
N GLN A 41 -5.35 9.03 -30.57
CA GLN A 41 -4.76 8.98 -29.25
C GLN A 41 -5.80 9.22 -28.15
N ARG A 42 -6.69 10.20 -28.34
CA ARG A 42 -7.80 10.47 -27.42
C ARG A 42 -8.71 9.25 -27.29
N ASP A 43 -9.07 8.62 -28.40
CA ASP A 43 -9.97 7.48 -28.39
C ASP A 43 -9.32 6.24 -27.75
N ARG A 44 -8.00 6.03 -27.96
CA ARG A 44 -7.22 5.01 -27.24
C ARG A 44 -7.16 5.28 -25.75
N THR A 45 -6.90 6.53 -25.33
CA THR A 45 -6.87 6.91 -23.92
C THR A 45 -8.24 6.72 -23.28
N ARG A 46 -9.32 7.12 -23.99
CA ARG A 46 -10.69 6.91 -23.50
C ARG A 46 -11.01 5.43 -23.31
N ALA A 47 -10.65 4.58 -24.28
CA ALA A 47 -10.83 3.13 -24.16
C ALA A 47 -10.07 2.55 -22.97
N ALA A 48 -8.79 2.93 -22.79
CA ALA A 48 -7.99 2.50 -21.65
C ALA A 48 -8.57 2.95 -20.30
N ILE A 49 -9.09 4.18 -20.22
CA ILE A 49 -9.78 4.67 -19.00
C ILE A 49 -11.06 3.86 -18.74
N GLN A 50 -11.84 3.56 -19.77
CA GLN A 50 -13.06 2.74 -19.62
C GLN A 50 -12.71 1.33 -19.13
N GLU A 51 -11.72 0.68 -19.71
CA GLU A 51 -11.23 -0.63 -19.28
C GLU A 51 -10.78 -0.61 -17.82
N MET A 52 -9.96 0.36 -17.44
CA MET A 52 -9.53 0.55 -16.05
C MET A 52 -10.72 0.79 -15.10
N THR A 53 -11.72 1.54 -15.53
CA THR A 53 -12.94 1.81 -14.73
C THR A 53 -13.71 0.51 -14.50
N VAL A 54 -13.89 -0.31 -15.53
CA VAL A 54 -14.59 -1.61 -15.41
C VAL A 54 -13.83 -2.53 -14.45
N GLU A 55 -12.50 -2.62 -14.57
CA GLU A 55 -11.68 -3.41 -13.66
C GLU A 55 -11.80 -2.95 -12.19
N LEU A 56 -11.81 -1.63 -11.96
CA LEU A 56 -11.98 -1.09 -10.61
C LEU A 56 -13.38 -1.41 -10.06
N LEU A 57 -14.42 -1.25 -10.86
CA LEU A 57 -15.79 -1.58 -10.45
C LEU A 57 -15.95 -3.08 -10.13
N ASP A 58 -15.36 -3.97 -10.94
CA ASP A 58 -15.34 -5.40 -10.67
C ASP A 58 -14.62 -5.72 -9.34
N LEU A 59 -13.46 -5.10 -9.11
CA LEU A 59 -12.73 -5.25 -7.85
C LEU A 59 -13.58 -4.79 -6.66
N TYR A 60 -14.23 -3.64 -6.74
CA TYR A 60 -15.12 -3.14 -5.69
C TYR A 60 -16.33 -4.07 -5.48
N ALA A 61 -16.95 -4.55 -6.56
CA ALA A 61 -18.07 -5.48 -6.49
C ALA A 61 -17.68 -6.79 -5.78
N ARG A 62 -16.56 -7.40 -6.17
CA ARG A 62 -16.02 -8.61 -5.51
C ARG A 62 -15.71 -8.38 -4.03
N ARG A 63 -15.08 -7.26 -3.69
CA ARG A 63 -14.81 -6.90 -2.29
C ARG A 63 -16.08 -6.67 -1.47
N SER A 64 -17.15 -6.17 -2.10
CA SER A 64 -18.41 -5.91 -1.40
C SER A 64 -19.08 -7.17 -0.88
N VAL A 65 -18.86 -8.30 -1.55
CA VAL A 65 -19.41 -9.63 -1.19
C VAL A 65 -18.38 -10.54 -0.53
N ALA A 66 -17.09 -10.16 -0.53
CA ALA A 66 -16.05 -10.92 0.11
C ALA A 66 -16.24 -10.94 1.64
N THR A 67 -16.06 -12.09 2.22
CA THR A 67 -16.11 -12.28 3.67
C THR A 67 -14.80 -12.91 4.15
N ARG A 68 -14.39 -12.54 5.35
CA ARG A 68 -13.24 -13.14 6.05
C ARG A 68 -13.55 -13.34 7.51
N THR A 69 -12.75 -14.11 8.19
CA THR A 69 -12.81 -14.20 9.65
C THR A 69 -12.36 -12.85 10.24
N PRO A 70 -13.16 -12.18 11.06
CA PRO A 70 -12.78 -10.95 11.75
C PRO A 70 -11.52 -11.13 12.61
N ALA A 71 -10.78 -10.03 12.81
CA ALA A 71 -9.73 -10.03 13.82
C ALA A 71 -10.37 -10.13 15.22
N LEU A 72 -9.64 -10.71 16.16
CA LEU A 72 -10.08 -10.82 17.55
C LEU A 72 -10.19 -9.43 18.20
N PRO A 73 -11.08 -9.25 19.18
CA PRO A 73 -11.07 -8.06 20.02
C PRO A 73 -9.72 -7.86 20.70
N ASP A 74 -9.46 -6.64 21.17
CA ASP A 74 -8.19 -6.31 21.81
C ASP A 74 -7.88 -7.19 23.02
N THR A 75 -6.76 -7.89 22.94
CA THR A 75 -6.22 -8.72 24.01
C THR A 75 -5.56 -7.86 25.09
N THR A 76 -5.21 -8.47 26.23
CA THR A 76 -4.39 -7.82 27.25
C THR A 76 -3.03 -7.39 26.69
N TRP A 77 -2.44 -8.18 25.81
CA TRP A 77 -1.17 -7.84 25.15
C TRP A 77 -1.31 -6.65 24.22
N GLN A 78 -2.44 -6.51 23.50
CA GLN A 78 -2.69 -5.32 22.66
C GLN A 78 -2.69 -4.05 23.53
N ARG A 79 -3.37 -4.07 24.68
CA ARG A 79 -3.40 -2.93 25.61
C ARG A 79 -2.03 -2.65 26.21
N GLN A 80 -1.27 -3.69 26.54
CA GLN A 80 0.09 -3.57 27.03
C GLN A 80 1.01 -2.93 26.00
N LEU A 81 0.97 -3.38 24.75
CA LEU A 81 1.69 -2.74 23.66
C LEU A 81 1.31 -1.26 23.54
N GLU A 82 0.03 -0.94 23.49
CA GLU A 82 -0.44 0.45 23.33
C GLU A 82 -0.07 1.35 24.50
N SER A 83 0.01 0.82 25.71
CA SER A 83 0.47 1.57 26.89
C SER A 83 1.99 1.78 26.95
N SER A 84 2.76 1.01 26.18
CA SER A 84 4.23 1.15 26.11
C SER A 84 4.72 2.24 25.15
N PHE A 85 3.81 2.88 24.41
CA PHE A 85 4.20 3.97 23.50
C PHE A 85 4.63 5.20 24.30
N LEU A 86 5.77 5.78 23.90
CA LEU A 86 6.41 6.90 24.62
C LEU A 86 5.61 8.21 24.56
N PHE A 87 4.81 8.39 23.53
CA PHE A 87 4.07 9.62 23.28
C PHE A 87 2.55 9.34 23.40
N GLU A 88 1.85 10.31 23.93
CA GLU A 88 0.39 10.29 23.91
C GLU A 88 -0.13 10.52 22.50
N ASP A 89 -1.14 9.75 22.13
CA ASP A 89 -1.78 9.89 20.83
C ASP A 89 -2.52 11.23 20.72
N THR A 90 -2.43 11.87 19.57
CA THR A 90 -3.32 12.98 19.23
C THR A 90 -4.76 12.46 19.06
N ASN A 91 -5.75 13.38 19.06
CA ASN A 91 -7.15 12.99 18.84
C ASN A 91 -7.35 12.30 17.49
N ASP A 92 -6.65 12.73 16.45
CA ASP A 92 -6.75 12.13 15.12
C ASP A 92 -6.09 10.74 15.07
N GLN A 93 -4.96 10.54 15.74
CA GLN A 93 -4.33 9.22 15.86
C GLN A 93 -5.21 8.24 16.62
N ARG A 94 -5.84 8.67 17.72
CA ARG A 94 -6.82 7.84 18.48
C ARG A 94 -7.99 7.44 17.59
N LYS A 95 -8.58 8.41 16.89
CA LYS A 95 -9.70 8.17 15.97
C LYS A 95 -9.30 7.19 14.87
N ALA A 96 -8.18 7.43 14.19
CA ALA A 96 -7.68 6.55 13.14
C ALA A 96 -7.40 5.13 13.65
N THR A 97 -6.84 4.98 14.85
CA THR A 97 -6.61 3.68 15.49
C THR A 97 -7.93 2.94 15.75
N ILE A 98 -8.93 3.63 16.32
CA ILE A 98 -10.27 3.06 16.57
C ILE A 98 -10.91 2.62 15.26
N ASP A 99 -10.85 3.47 14.22
CA ASP A 99 -11.42 3.17 12.92
C ASP A 99 -10.76 1.96 12.25
N VAL A 100 -9.41 1.89 12.25
CA VAL A 100 -8.66 0.76 11.69
C VAL A 100 -9.01 -0.54 12.42
N LYS A 101 -8.97 -0.54 13.76
CA LYS A 101 -9.29 -1.72 14.56
C LYS A 101 -10.75 -2.16 14.36
N GLY A 102 -11.68 -1.20 14.33
CA GLY A 102 -13.09 -1.46 14.08
C GLY A 102 -13.34 -2.07 12.69
N ASP A 103 -12.62 -1.63 11.65
CA ASP A 103 -12.71 -2.25 10.34
C ASP A 103 -12.12 -3.67 10.33
N MET A 104 -11.02 -3.91 11.04
CA MET A 104 -10.41 -5.24 11.17
C MET A 104 -11.31 -6.24 11.95
N GLU A 105 -12.20 -5.78 12.79
CA GLU A 105 -13.15 -6.61 13.54
C GLU A 105 -14.45 -6.90 12.76
N ARG A 106 -14.59 -6.38 11.53
CA ARG A 106 -15.73 -6.70 10.67
C ARG A 106 -15.46 -7.95 9.83
N PRO A 107 -16.52 -8.69 9.43
CA PRO A 107 -16.34 -9.87 8.57
C PRO A 107 -15.99 -9.52 7.12
N ARG A 108 -15.81 -8.26 6.80
CA ARG A 108 -15.44 -7.75 5.48
C ARG A 108 -13.98 -7.30 5.46
N PRO A 109 -13.20 -7.65 4.41
CA PRO A 109 -11.83 -7.19 4.30
C PRO A 109 -11.71 -5.67 4.33
N MET A 110 -10.85 -5.14 5.22
CA MET A 110 -10.55 -3.71 5.30
C MET A 110 -9.78 -3.24 4.08
N ASP A 111 -10.08 -2.04 3.58
CA ASP A 111 -9.26 -1.29 2.61
C ASP A 111 -9.26 0.18 3.04
N ARG A 112 -8.29 0.53 3.84
CA ARG A 112 -8.25 1.85 4.46
C ARG A 112 -7.01 2.61 4.04
N LEU A 113 -7.22 3.85 3.64
CA LEU A 113 -6.17 4.83 3.37
C LEU A 113 -5.97 5.69 4.62
N LEU A 114 -4.77 5.71 5.16
CA LEU A 114 -4.33 6.59 6.23
C LEU A 114 -3.48 7.71 5.64
N VAL A 115 -4.03 8.91 5.62
CA VAL A 115 -3.38 10.12 5.11
C VAL A 115 -2.88 10.97 6.26
N GLY A 116 -1.67 11.45 6.16
CA GLY A 116 -1.08 12.36 7.16
C GLY A 116 0.35 12.72 6.79
N ASP A 117 0.80 13.89 7.22
CA ASP A 117 2.14 14.39 6.91
C ASP A 117 3.28 13.48 7.43
N VAL A 118 4.49 13.71 6.94
CA VAL A 118 5.67 13.01 7.40
C VAL A 118 5.91 13.31 8.88
N GLY A 119 6.19 12.27 9.67
CA GLY A 119 6.43 12.41 11.12
C GLY A 119 5.17 12.39 12.00
N TYR A 120 3.96 12.33 11.44
CA TYR A 120 2.69 12.33 12.19
C TYR A 120 2.29 10.94 12.75
N GLY A 121 3.23 10.03 12.91
CA GLY A 121 3.02 8.77 13.61
C GLY A 121 2.14 7.75 12.88
N LYS A 122 1.98 7.82 11.55
CA LYS A 122 1.26 6.81 10.76
C LYS A 122 1.77 5.38 11.02
N THR A 123 3.08 5.24 11.20
CA THR A 123 3.72 3.96 11.49
C THR A 123 3.27 3.37 12.82
N GLU A 124 2.99 4.18 13.83
CA GLU A 124 2.50 3.71 15.13
C GLU A 124 1.10 3.07 15.00
N ILE A 125 0.24 3.62 14.16
CA ILE A 125 -1.08 3.04 13.85
C ILE A 125 -0.91 1.72 13.09
N ALA A 126 0.03 1.67 12.15
CA ALA A 126 0.34 0.45 11.41
C ALA A 126 0.90 -0.66 12.31
N VAL A 127 1.74 -0.34 13.29
CA VAL A 127 2.27 -1.28 14.30
C VAL A 127 1.12 -1.88 15.12
N ARG A 128 0.16 -1.06 15.58
CA ARG A 128 -1.02 -1.53 16.34
C ARG A 128 -1.90 -2.46 15.50
N ALA A 129 -2.12 -2.12 14.23
CA ALA A 129 -2.87 -2.97 13.29
C ALA A 129 -2.15 -4.30 13.03
N ALA A 130 -0.83 -4.26 12.83
CA ALA A 130 -0.02 -5.46 12.64
C ALA A 130 -0.10 -6.37 13.87
N PHE A 131 0.07 -5.81 15.07
CA PHE A 131 -0.02 -6.57 16.30
C PHE A 131 -1.38 -7.25 16.46
N LYS A 132 -2.47 -6.53 16.17
CA LYS A 132 -3.84 -7.08 16.21
C LYS A 132 -4.02 -8.26 15.23
N SER A 133 -3.45 -8.16 14.02
CA SER A 133 -3.49 -9.24 13.03
C SER A 133 -2.72 -10.47 13.54
N VAL A 134 -1.51 -10.28 14.10
CA VAL A 134 -0.68 -11.36 14.68
C VAL A 134 -1.38 -12.00 15.86
N GLN A 135 -2.00 -11.22 16.77
CA GLN A 135 -2.78 -11.74 17.89
C GLN A 135 -4.00 -12.57 17.42
N SER A 136 -4.47 -12.34 16.21
CA SER A 136 -5.52 -13.13 15.56
C SER A 136 -4.98 -14.38 14.84
N GLY A 137 -3.70 -14.72 15.00
CA GLY A 137 -3.02 -15.89 14.41
C GLY A 137 -2.69 -15.73 12.94
N ARG A 138 -2.62 -14.49 12.41
CA ARG A 138 -2.40 -14.21 10.98
C ARG A 138 -1.11 -13.47 10.74
N GLN A 139 -0.54 -13.70 9.56
CA GLN A 139 0.68 -13.04 9.10
C GLN A 139 0.42 -11.64 8.57
N VAL A 140 1.44 -10.80 8.65
CA VAL A 140 1.43 -9.41 8.17
C VAL A 140 2.54 -9.21 7.16
N ALA A 141 2.20 -8.57 6.02
CA ALA A 141 3.17 -8.11 5.03
C ALA A 141 3.25 -6.57 5.07
N VAL A 142 4.45 -6.03 5.25
CA VAL A 142 4.69 -4.59 5.20
C VAL A 142 5.48 -4.27 3.93
N LEU A 143 4.84 -3.58 3.01
CA LEU A 143 5.37 -3.20 1.71
C LEU A 143 5.88 -1.77 1.76
N VAL A 144 7.14 -1.59 1.41
CA VAL A 144 7.80 -0.28 1.38
C VAL A 144 8.52 -0.07 0.05
N PRO A 145 8.70 1.18 -0.43
CA PRO A 145 9.27 1.45 -1.74
C PRO A 145 10.77 1.20 -1.84
N THR A 146 11.51 1.29 -0.74
CA THR A 146 12.97 1.18 -0.74
C THR A 146 13.48 0.23 0.34
N THR A 147 14.68 -0.31 0.14
CA THR A 147 15.36 -1.17 1.13
C THR A 147 15.73 -0.43 2.40
N ILE A 148 16.03 0.86 2.31
CA ILE A 148 16.33 1.70 3.48
C ILE A 148 15.09 1.81 4.37
N LEU A 149 13.93 2.06 3.77
CA LEU A 149 12.66 2.08 4.51
C LEU A 149 12.31 0.70 5.08
N ALA A 150 12.64 -0.39 4.38
CA ALA A 150 12.44 -1.74 4.93
C ALA A 150 13.23 -1.95 6.22
N ASP A 151 14.49 -1.53 6.25
CA ASP A 151 15.33 -1.64 7.44
C ASP A 151 14.85 -0.71 8.57
N GLN A 152 14.38 0.49 8.25
CA GLN A 152 13.80 1.41 9.23
C GLN A 152 12.53 0.85 9.85
N HIS A 153 11.60 0.38 9.03
CA HIS A 153 10.38 -0.27 9.52
C HIS A 153 10.69 -1.52 10.34
N ALA A 154 11.68 -2.32 9.92
CA ALA A 154 12.07 -3.52 10.66
C ALA A 154 12.57 -3.20 12.06
N ARG A 155 13.38 -2.16 12.22
CA ARG A 155 13.81 -1.67 13.54
C ARG A 155 12.62 -1.21 14.36
N THR A 156 11.77 -0.34 13.80
CA THR A 156 10.58 0.17 14.50
C THR A 156 9.66 -0.95 14.96
N PHE A 157 9.34 -1.91 14.08
CA PHE A 157 8.48 -3.05 14.43
C PHE A 157 9.17 -3.98 15.42
N GLY A 158 10.48 -4.25 15.25
CA GLY A 158 11.28 -5.07 16.16
C GLY A 158 11.33 -4.47 17.56
N ASP A 159 11.62 -3.17 17.69
CA ASP A 159 11.65 -2.47 18.97
C ASP A 159 10.29 -2.48 19.67
N ARG A 160 9.20 -2.27 18.91
CA ARG A 160 7.84 -2.28 19.47
C ARG A 160 7.37 -3.67 19.90
N PHE A 161 7.86 -4.71 19.25
CA PHE A 161 7.46 -6.09 19.53
C PHE A 161 8.47 -6.85 20.39
N ALA A 162 9.52 -6.19 20.88
CA ALA A 162 10.62 -6.82 21.63
C ALA A 162 10.14 -7.65 22.84
N ASP A 163 9.11 -7.18 23.53
CA ASP A 163 8.56 -7.84 24.72
C ASP A 163 7.53 -8.94 24.39
N PHE A 164 7.29 -9.23 23.11
CA PHE A 164 6.28 -10.17 22.65
C PHE A 164 6.89 -11.27 21.77
N PRO A 165 6.34 -12.49 21.79
CA PRO A 165 6.84 -13.59 20.98
C PRO A 165 6.42 -13.45 19.51
N ILE A 166 6.85 -12.35 18.84
CA ILE A 166 6.55 -12.03 17.46
C ILE A 166 7.82 -12.05 16.64
N ASN A 167 7.82 -12.87 15.59
CA ASN A 167 8.96 -13.01 14.68
C ASN A 167 8.83 -12.04 13.50
N VAL A 168 9.69 -11.03 13.47
CA VAL A 168 9.78 -10.02 12.40
C VAL A 168 10.97 -10.36 11.49
N LYS A 169 10.75 -10.48 10.19
CA LYS A 169 11.81 -10.70 9.20
C LYS A 169 11.78 -9.62 8.12
N VAL A 170 12.96 -9.28 7.62
CA VAL A 170 13.11 -8.39 6.46
C VAL A 170 13.35 -9.25 5.21
N MET A 171 12.78 -8.86 4.09
CA MET A 171 13.09 -9.42 2.78
C MET A 171 13.57 -8.30 1.87
N SER A 172 14.87 -8.19 1.71
CA SER A 172 15.50 -7.15 0.90
C SER A 172 16.59 -7.71 -0.01
N ARG A 173 17.01 -6.90 -1.00
CA ARG A 173 18.11 -7.27 -1.91
C ARG A 173 19.48 -7.40 -1.23
N PHE A 174 19.61 -6.97 0.02
CA PHE A 174 20.86 -7.10 0.78
C PHE A 174 21.04 -8.49 1.38
N GLN A 175 19.99 -9.30 1.44
CA GLN A 175 20.09 -10.69 1.83
C GLN A 175 20.64 -11.54 0.69
N THR A 176 21.44 -12.54 1.04
CA THR A 176 21.88 -13.56 0.08
C THR A 176 20.69 -14.35 -0.45
N HIS A 177 20.85 -14.95 -1.62
CA HIS A 177 19.80 -15.80 -2.21
C HIS A 177 19.39 -16.95 -1.28
N LYS A 178 20.34 -17.51 -0.54
CA LYS A 178 20.07 -18.58 0.45
C LYS A 178 19.19 -18.09 1.59
N GLU A 179 19.52 -16.94 2.17
CA GLU A 179 18.73 -16.33 3.25
C GLU A 179 17.30 -15.95 2.78
N GLN A 180 17.16 -15.45 1.54
CA GLN A 180 15.84 -15.18 0.97
C GLN A 180 15.01 -16.45 0.84
N LEU A 181 15.59 -17.55 0.33
CA LEU A 181 14.90 -18.83 0.21
C LEU A 181 14.50 -19.42 1.57
N GLU A 182 15.34 -19.25 2.58
CA GLU A 182 15.03 -19.68 3.95
C GLU A 182 13.85 -18.85 4.51
N THR A 183 13.91 -17.54 4.39
CA THR A 183 12.81 -16.64 4.81
C THR A 183 11.50 -16.99 4.08
N LEU A 184 11.53 -17.29 2.78
CA LEU A 184 10.34 -17.72 2.04
C LEU A 184 9.73 -19.01 2.59
N LYS A 185 10.56 -20.01 2.93
CA LYS A 185 10.10 -21.26 3.56
C LYS A 185 9.49 -21.01 4.94
N GLU A 186 10.11 -20.14 5.74
CA GLU A 186 9.60 -19.77 7.06
C GLU A 186 8.27 -19.00 6.98
N VAL A 187 8.12 -18.09 6.02
CA VAL A 187 6.85 -17.38 5.75
C VAL A 187 5.76 -18.37 5.34
N ALA A 188 6.04 -19.26 4.40
CA ALA A 188 5.08 -20.26 3.97
C ALA A 188 4.68 -21.22 5.12
N ALA A 189 5.60 -21.54 6.04
CA ALA A 189 5.38 -22.39 7.19
C ALA A 189 4.78 -21.67 8.41
N LYS A 190 4.37 -20.40 8.29
CA LYS A 190 3.85 -19.54 9.38
C LYS A 190 4.83 -19.38 10.57
N LYS A 191 6.12 -19.47 10.34
CA LYS A 191 7.16 -19.22 11.35
C LYS A 191 7.55 -17.74 11.47
N VAL A 192 7.11 -16.95 10.52
CA VAL A 192 7.30 -15.50 10.49
C VAL A 192 5.94 -14.85 10.62
N ASP A 193 5.78 -13.98 11.60
CA ASP A 193 4.53 -13.27 11.85
C ASP A 193 4.42 -11.99 11.04
N VAL A 194 5.52 -11.25 10.94
CA VAL A 194 5.59 -10.00 10.18
C VAL A 194 6.76 -10.06 9.21
N VAL A 195 6.50 -9.90 7.94
CA VAL A 195 7.54 -9.77 6.92
C VAL A 195 7.51 -8.37 6.31
N ILE A 196 8.67 -7.72 6.32
CA ILE A 196 8.83 -6.36 5.82
C ILE A 196 9.73 -6.39 4.60
N GLY A 197 9.33 -5.76 3.51
CA GLY A 197 10.15 -5.76 2.31
C GLY A 197 9.64 -4.84 1.22
N THR A 198 10.37 -4.84 0.11
CA THR A 198 10.00 -4.06 -1.07
C THR A 198 9.05 -4.86 -1.98
N HIS A 199 8.91 -4.44 -3.22
CA HIS A 199 8.15 -5.14 -4.26
C HIS A 199 8.49 -6.64 -4.38
N ARG A 200 9.61 -7.10 -3.82
CA ARG A 200 9.98 -8.51 -3.77
C ARG A 200 8.92 -9.37 -3.07
N LEU A 201 8.21 -8.82 -2.08
CA LEU A 201 7.11 -9.52 -1.40
C LEU A 201 5.90 -9.80 -2.30
N LEU A 202 5.79 -9.11 -3.43
CA LEU A 202 4.72 -9.30 -4.41
C LEU A 202 5.10 -10.30 -5.53
N SER A 203 6.30 -10.87 -5.48
CA SER A 203 6.74 -11.85 -6.47
C SER A 203 5.92 -13.14 -6.37
N PRO A 204 5.69 -13.86 -7.49
CA PRO A 204 4.83 -15.03 -7.51
C PRO A 204 5.30 -16.20 -6.63
N ASP A 205 6.59 -16.26 -6.35
CA ASP A 205 7.22 -17.29 -5.49
C ASP A 205 7.05 -17.02 -3.99
N VAL A 206 6.51 -15.86 -3.61
CA VAL A 206 6.18 -15.55 -2.21
C VAL A 206 4.81 -16.09 -1.88
N THR A 207 4.78 -17.12 -1.06
CA THR A 207 3.54 -17.74 -0.57
C THR A 207 3.44 -17.51 0.94
N PHE A 208 2.34 -16.94 1.38
CA PHE A 208 2.02 -16.78 2.79
C PHE A 208 1.21 -17.98 3.27
N GLY A 209 1.47 -18.44 4.49
CA GLY A 209 0.68 -19.52 5.10
C GLY A 209 -0.72 -19.03 5.50
N ASP A 210 -0.86 -17.79 5.97
CA ASP A 210 -2.14 -17.17 6.35
C ASP A 210 -2.00 -15.64 6.46
N LEU A 211 -2.04 -14.97 5.32
CA LEU A 211 -1.89 -13.51 5.25
C LEU A 211 -3.19 -12.83 5.70
N GLY A 212 -3.13 -12.08 6.80
CA GLY A 212 -4.27 -11.34 7.36
C GLY A 212 -4.27 -9.86 7.08
N LEU A 213 -3.09 -9.25 6.98
CA LEU A 213 -2.95 -7.80 6.80
C LEU A 213 -1.79 -7.48 5.84
N ILE A 214 -2.06 -6.55 4.94
CA ILE A 214 -1.03 -5.90 4.11
C ILE A 214 -0.97 -4.43 4.50
N ILE A 215 0.20 -3.97 4.91
CA ILE A 215 0.49 -2.56 5.14
C ILE A 215 1.30 -2.07 3.94
N ILE A 216 0.89 -0.98 3.33
CA ILE A 216 1.56 -0.40 2.15
C ILE A 216 1.98 1.01 2.48
N ASP A 217 3.26 1.26 2.48
CA ASP A 217 3.79 2.62 2.62
C ASP A 217 4.13 3.19 1.25
N GLU A 218 3.59 4.37 0.94
CA GLU A 218 3.77 5.08 -0.34
C GLU A 218 3.45 4.25 -1.62
N GLU A 219 2.22 3.75 -1.74
CA GLU A 219 1.74 2.90 -2.86
C GLU A 219 2.04 3.49 -4.26
N HIS A 220 2.07 4.80 -4.42
CA HIS A 220 2.28 5.47 -5.70
C HIS A 220 3.62 5.13 -6.37
N ARG A 221 4.59 4.61 -5.62
CA ARG A 221 5.92 4.21 -6.13
C ARG A 221 5.99 2.79 -6.69
N PHE A 222 4.89 2.02 -6.68
CA PHE A 222 4.87 0.66 -7.23
C PHE A 222 4.51 0.62 -8.72
N GLY A 223 5.20 -0.25 -9.47
CA GLY A 223 4.95 -0.45 -10.91
C GLY A 223 3.67 -1.24 -11.21
N VAL A 224 3.23 -1.20 -12.48
CA VAL A 224 1.95 -1.78 -12.96
C VAL A 224 1.79 -3.26 -12.58
N LYS A 225 2.80 -4.11 -12.84
CA LYS A 225 2.75 -5.55 -12.53
C LYS A 225 2.53 -5.85 -11.04
N HIS A 226 3.12 -5.04 -10.17
CA HIS A 226 2.96 -5.19 -8.72
C HIS A 226 1.56 -4.79 -8.27
N LYS A 227 0.94 -3.81 -8.93
CA LYS A 227 -0.43 -3.39 -8.67
C LYS A 227 -1.46 -4.49 -8.97
N GLU A 228 -1.24 -5.31 -10.02
CA GLU A 228 -2.12 -6.45 -10.32
C GLU A 228 -2.07 -7.52 -9.21
N ARG A 229 -0.88 -7.85 -8.73
CA ARG A 229 -0.74 -8.78 -7.61
C ARG A 229 -1.38 -8.25 -6.33
N LEU A 230 -1.20 -6.96 -6.05
CA LEU A 230 -1.88 -6.28 -4.93
C LEU A 230 -3.41 -6.33 -5.07
N LYS A 231 -3.97 -6.13 -6.28
CA LYS A 231 -5.42 -6.27 -6.52
C LYS A 231 -5.94 -7.64 -6.09
N GLN A 232 -5.22 -8.72 -6.42
CA GLN A 232 -5.62 -10.08 -6.03
C GLN A 232 -5.57 -10.27 -4.50
N LEU A 233 -4.48 -9.85 -3.87
CA LEU A 233 -4.32 -9.97 -2.41
C LEU A 233 -5.35 -9.14 -1.63
N ARG A 234 -5.77 -7.98 -2.19
CA ARG A 234 -6.81 -7.12 -1.61
C ARG A 234 -8.19 -7.76 -1.51
N LEU A 235 -8.47 -8.82 -2.25
CA LEU A 235 -9.80 -9.46 -2.24
C LEU A 235 -10.10 -10.17 -0.91
N GLU A 236 -9.09 -10.77 -0.30
CA GLU A 236 -9.28 -11.66 0.86
C GLU A 236 -8.55 -11.15 2.11
N THR A 237 -7.72 -10.11 1.97
CA THR A 237 -6.81 -9.63 3.02
C THR A 237 -7.15 -8.19 3.39
N ASP A 238 -6.99 -7.84 4.65
CA ASP A 238 -7.03 -6.44 5.08
C ASP A 238 -5.90 -5.65 4.46
N VAL A 239 -6.19 -4.43 4.03
CA VAL A 239 -5.19 -3.52 3.48
C VAL A 239 -5.25 -2.18 4.20
N LEU A 240 -4.09 -1.76 4.69
CA LEU A 240 -3.86 -0.44 5.27
C LEU A 240 -2.79 0.28 4.44
N THR A 241 -3.20 1.30 3.71
CA THR A 241 -2.27 2.12 2.91
C THR A 241 -1.92 3.39 3.66
N LEU A 242 -0.64 3.65 3.82
CA LEU A 242 -0.08 4.85 4.43
C LEU A 242 0.40 5.78 3.32
N THR A 243 0.06 7.06 3.41
CA THR A 243 0.55 8.05 2.45
C THR A 243 0.78 9.40 3.13
N ALA A 244 1.80 10.11 2.67
CA ALA A 244 1.89 11.54 2.88
C ALA A 244 1.05 12.25 1.81
N THR A 245 0.48 13.38 2.14
CA THR A 245 -0.29 14.20 1.18
C THR A 245 0.54 14.65 -0.01
#